data_2e01507db33a9569d65987c190c48d36
#
_entry.id   2e01507db33a9569d65987c190c48d36
#
_cell.length_a   1.000
_cell.length_b   1.000
_cell.length_c   1.000
_cell.angle_alpha   90.00
_cell.angle_beta   90.00
_cell.angle_gamma   90.00
#
_symmetry.space_group_name_H-M   'P 1'
#
loop_
_entity.id
_entity.type
_entity.pdbx_description
1 polymer ?
#
loop_
_entity_poly.entity_id
_entity_poly.type
_entity_poly.pdbx_seq_one_letter_code
_entity_poly.pdbx_strand_id
1 'polypeptide(L)'
;MVGYKELKNLQGRIVLITGASSGIGEQIAYQAAKKGAIVIGCARRIEKLEEVVATCRRISGNDAYAFQVDVSIPNQIERVVEKVESSIGPIDVLVNDAGFGLMKEALDFDMAIAERMFRVNVLGLMYMSKYVALHMAERRRGAIINIASIAGKIATPKASVYSATKFAVLGYSNALRLELKPLGISVLTVNPGPVRTDFFDIADESGHYLDSIGALSLNPEIVAEKVVKSIGTSRRELNLPEYMQVAHHLYELCPRLGDYLAGGIFNKK
;
A
#
# COMPACT_ATOMS: atom_id res chain seq x y z
N MET A 1 -2.35 25.69 -11.10
CA MET A 1 -2.96 24.38 -11.48
C MET A 1 -2.46 23.31 -10.54
N VAL A 2 -3.31 22.38 -10.13
CA VAL A 2 -2.87 21.32 -9.19
C VAL A 2 -2.28 20.18 -10.01
N GLY A 3 -0.95 20.06 -10.03
CA GLY A 3 -0.17 19.19 -10.94
C GLY A 3 -0.58 17.72 -10.95
N TYR A 4 -1.03 17.17 -9.82
CA TYR A 4 -1.45 15.76 -9.76
C TYR A 4 -2.74 15.43 -10.55
N LYS A 5 -3.57 16.43 -10.91
CA LYS A 5 -4.83 16.18 -11.66
C LYS A 5 -4.59 15.62 -13.06
N GLU A 6 -3.44 15.89 -13.64
CA GLU A 6 -3.04 15.35 -14.94
C GLU A 6 -2.84 13.84 -14.89
N LEU A 7 -2.55 13.30 -13.70
CA LEU A 7 -2.32 11.88 -13.47
C LEU A 7 -3.59 11.01 -13.50
N LYS A 8 -4.76 11.60 -13.76
CA LYS A 8 -5.98 10.83 -14.11
C LYS A 8 -5.80 10.04 -15.40
N ASN A 9 -4.98 10.55 -16.32
CA ASN A 9 -4.54 9.81 -17.50
C ASN A 9 -3.15 9.24 -17.22
N LEU A 10 -3.06 7.91 -17.18
CA LEU A 10 -1.81 7.20 -16.92
C LEU A 10 -1.05 6.82 -18.19
N GLN A 11 -1.56 7.14 -19.38
CA GLN A 11 -0.89 6.83 -20.65
C GLN A 11 0.53 7.39 -20.66
N GLY A 12 1.54 6.51 -20.77
CA GLY A 12 2.96 6.86 -20.75
C GLY A 12 3.49 7.40 -19.42
N ARG A 13 2.71 7.34 -18.32
CA ARG A 13 3.15 7.77 -16.99
C ARG A 13 3.90 6.65 -16.28
N ILE A 14 4.94 7.02 -15.55
CA ILE A 14 5.73 6.06 -14.77
C ILE A 14 5.08 5.85 -13.41
N VAL A 15 4.70 4.60 -13.15
CA VAL A 15 4.09 4.15 -11.88
C VAL A 15 5.04 3.17 -11.19
N LEU A 16 5.67 3.60 -10.10
CA LEU A 16 6.53 2.76 -9.27
C LEU A 16 5.71 2.12 -8.16
N ILE A 17 5.82 0.79 -8.02
CA ILE A 17 5.03 -0.01 -7.08
C ILE A 17 5.98 -0.89 -6.26
N THR A 18 6.00 -0.70 -4.93
CA THR A 18 6.68 -1.62 -4.02
C THR A 18 5.76 -2.78 -3.66
N GLY A 19 6.31 -3.97 -3.42
CA GLY A 19 5.50 -5.16 -3.16
C GLY A 19 4.80 -5.73 -4.40
N ALA A 20 5.26 -5.36 -5.60
CA ALA A 20 4.57 -5.67 -6.86
C ALA A 20 4.61 -7.16 -7.27
N SER A 21 5.30 -8.05 -6.55
CA SER A 21 5.46 -9.46 -6.94
C SER A 21 4.27 -10.36 -6.56
N SER A 22 3.26 -9.86 -5.87
CA SER A 22 2.03 -10.60 -5.52
C SER A 22 0.94 -9.68 -4.96
N GLY A 23 -0.26 -10.21 -4.81
CA GLY A 23 -1.36 -9.60 -4.07
C GLY A 23 -1.87 -8.28 -4.63
N ILE A 24 -2.03 -7.28 -3.75
CA ILE A 24 -2.58 -5.97 -4.13
C ILE A 24 -1.63 -5.25 -5.07
N GLY A 25 -0.31 -5.24 -4.79
CA GLY A 25 0.70 -4.59 -5.61
C GLY A 25 0.77 -5.13 -7.03
N GLU A 26 0.72 -6.43 -7.20
CA GLU A 26 0.63 -7.10 -8.50
C GLU A 26 -0.62 -6.67 -9.27
N GLN A 27 -1.78 -6.69 -8.63
CA GLN A 27 -3.03 -6.28 -9.28
C GLN A 27 -3.05 -4.79 -9.61
N ILE A 28 -2.44 -3.92 -8.79
CA ILE A 28 -2.25 -2.50 -9.12
C ILE A 28 -1.37 -2.35 -10.35
N ALA A 29 -0.30 -3.15 -10.48
CA ALA A 29 0.57 -3.15 -11.65
C ALA A 29 -0.23 -3.47 -12.93
N TYR A 30 -1.07 -4.50 -12.90
CA TYR A 30 -1.92 -4.86 -14.04
C TYR A 30 -2.96 -3.79 -14.37
N GLN A 31 -3.62 -3.21 -13.37
CA GLN A 31 -4.60 -2.15 -13.60
C GLN A 31 -3.95 -0.85 -14.11
N ALA A 32 -2.74 -0.51 -13.66
CA ALA A 32 -1.98 0.62 -14.17
C ALA A 32 -1.56 0.37 -15.64
N ALA A 33 -1.08 -0.84 -15.96
CA ALA A 33 -0.75 -1.25 -17.32
C ALA A 33 -1.96 -1.18 -18.25
N LYS A 34 -3.16 -1.61 -17.83
CA LYS A 34 -4.42 -1.45 -18.57
C LYS A 34 -4.76 0.03 -18.89
N LYS A 35 -4.19 0.98 -18.15
CA LYS A 35 -4.31 2.43 -18.39
C LYS A 35 -3.14 3.02 -19.17
N GLY A 36 -2.27 2.17 -19.73
CA GLY A 36 -1.13 2.58 -20.54
C GLY A 36 0.06 3.12 -19.75
N ALA A 37 0.16 2.82 -18.45
CA ALA A 37 1.30 3.20 -17.64
C ALA A 37 2.56 2.40 -17.99
N ILE A 38 3.73 3.01 -17.79
CA ILE A 38 5.03 2.34 -17.69
C ILE A 38 5.17 1.89 -16.24
N VAL A 39 5.14 0.59 -16.01
CA VAL A 39 5.16 0.02 -14.66
C VAL A 39 6.59 -0.27 -14.22
N ILE A 40 6.96 0.25 -13.04
CA ILE A 40 8.20 -0.08 -12.35
C ILE A 40 7.84 -0.93 -11.12
N GLY A 41 8.08 -2.22 -11.20
CA GLY A 41 7.87 -3.13 -10.07
C GLY A 41 9.11 -3.21 -9.18
N CYS A 42 8.91 -3.14 -7.86
CA CYS A 42 9.94 -3.34 -6.85
C CYS A 42 9.52 -4.44 -5.88
N ALA A 43 10.33 -5.48 -5.71
CA ALA A 43 10.09 -6.56 -4.75
C ALA A 43 11.38 -7.34 -4.45
N ARG A 44 11.36 -8.20 -3.43
CA ARG A 44 12.49 -9.09 -3.09
C ARG A 44 12.57 -10.31 -4.01
N ARG A 45 11.41 -10.86 -4.44
CA ARG A 45 11.29 -12.06 -5.28
C ARG A 45 11.36 -11.64 -6.75
N ILE A 46 12.57 -11.63 -7.31
CA ILE A 46 12.80 -11.10 -8.66
C ILE A 46 12.10 -11.95 -9.73
N GLU A 47 12.13 -13.29 -9.60
CA GLU A 47 11.54 -14.20 -10.57
C GLU A 47 10.04 -13.97 -10.73
N LYS A 48 9.29 -13.90 -9.61
CA LYS A 48 7.86 -13.57 -9.63
C LYS A 48 7.60 -12.17 -10.18
N LEU A 49 8.48 -11.21 -9.86
CA LEU A 49 8.34 -9.84 -10.33
C LEU A 49 8.54 -9.72 -11.85
N GLU A 50 9.46 -10.49 -12.42
CA GLU A 50 9.69 -10.54 -13.87
C GLU A 50 8.45 -11.08 -14.62
N GLU A 51 7.75 -12.08 -14.06
CA GLU A 51 6.48 -12.56 -14.62
C GLU A 51 5.41 -11.47 -14.62
N VAL A 52 5.32 -10.70 -13.52
CA VAL A 52 4.38 -9.58 -13.40
C VAL A 52 4.68 -8.50 -14.44
N VAL A 53 5.93 -8.05 -14.56
CA VAL A 53 6.27 -6.99 -15.52
C VAL A 53 6.16 -7.47 -16.97
N ALA A 54 6.45 -8.75 -17.25
CA ALA A 54 6.20 -9.33 -18.57
C ALA A 54 4.71 -9.30 -18.93
N THR A 55 3.84 -9.55 -17.95
CA THR A 55 2.40 -9.43 -18.10
C THR A 55 1.97 -7.97 -18.32
N CYS A 56 2.56 -7.02 -17.56
CA CYS A 56 2.31 -5.59 -17.75
C CYS A 56 2.67 -5.13 -19.18
N ARG A 57 3.81 -5.55 -19.74
CA ARG A 57 4.19 -5.25 -21.11
C ARG A 57 3.16 -5.77 -22.12
N ARG A 58 2.67 -7.00 -21.94
CA ARG A 58 1.62 -7.58 -22.82
C ARG A 58 0.30 -6.81 -22.76
N ILE A 59 -0.06 -6.31 -21.56
CA ILE A 59 -1.30 -5.58 -21.34
C ILE A 59 -1.25 -4.18 -21.95
N SER A 60 -0.17 -3.43 -21.68
CA SER A 60 -0.06 -2.02 -22.05
C SER A 60 0.52 -1.78 -23.45
N GLY A 61 1.33 -2.71 -23.95
CA GLY A 61 2.20 -2.48 -25.10
C GLY A 61 3.38 -1.55 -24.83
N ASN A 62 3.51 -1.04 -23.61
CA ASN A 62 4.60 -0.18 -23.15
C ASN A 62 5.66 -0.99 -22.39
N ASP A 63 6.83 -0.37 -22.16
CA ASP A 63 7.84 -0.95 -21.31
C ASP A 63 7.35 -1.12 -19.87
N ALA A 64 7.89 -2.12 -19.19
CA ALA A 64 7.77 -2.31 -17.74
C ALA A 64 9.07 -2.92 -17.23
N TYR A 65 9.45 -2.57 -15.99
CA TYR A 65 10.77 -2.89 -15.44
C TYR A 65 10.63 -3.53 -14.06
N ALA A 66 11.48 -4.53 -13.80
CA ALA A 66 11.59 -5.22 -12.51
C ALA A 66 12.87 -4.81 -11.80
N PHE A 67 12.77 -4.40 -10.54
CA PHE A 67 13.92 -4.12 -9.69
C PHE A 67 13.84 -4.93 -8.41
N GLN A 68 14.89 -5.69 -8.13
CA GLN A 68 15.02 -6.39 -6.85
C GLN A 68 15.34 -5.39 -5.75
N VAL A 69 14.40 -5.16 -4.83
CA VAL A 69 14.52 -4.19 -3.74
C VAL A 69 13.96 -4.77 -2.46
N ASP A 70 14.76 -4.72 -1.40
CA ASP A 70 14.27 -4.86 -0.03
C ASP A 70 14.07 -3.47 0.57
N VAL A 71 12.81 -3.10 0.79
CA VAL A 71 12.43 -1.78 1.34
C VAL A 71 12.88 -1.57 2.79
N SER A 72 13.35 -2.61 3.47
CA SER A 72 13.99 -2.47 4.79
C SER A 72 15.42 -1.93 4.73
N ILE A 73 16.00 -1.81 3.53
CA ILE A 73 17.38 -1.37 3.30
C ILE A 73 17.38 -0.03 2.55
N PRO A 74 17.58 1.12 3.26
CA PRO A 74 17.45 2.46 2.68
C PRO A 74 18.30 2.69 1.43
N ASN A 75 19.54 2.19 1.41
CA ASN A 75 20.44 2.36 0.26
C ASN A 75 19.94 1.65 -1.01
N GLN A 76 19.16 0.57 -0.90
CA GLN A 76 18.53 -0.05 -2.08
C GLN A 76 17.39 0.82 -2.63
N ILE A 77 16.63 1.45 -1.74
CA ILE A 77 15.56 2.38 -2.12
C ILE A 77 16.14 3.58 -2.87
N GLU A 78 17.15 4.23 -2.31
CA GLU A 78 17.80 5.37 -2.92
C GLU A 78 18.32 5.03 -4.33
N ARG A 79 19.09 3.94 -4.46
CA ARG A 79 19.63 3.50 -5.74
C ARG A 79 18.56 3.21 -6.79
N VAL A 80 17.45 2.59 -6.43
CA VAL A 80 16.38 2.29 -7.41
C VAL A 80 15.67 3.57 -7.85
N VAL A 81 15.41 4.50 -6.94
CA VAL A 81 14.78 5.78 -7.29
C VAL A 81 15.68 6.55 -8.25
N GLU A 82 16.96 6.73 -7.90
CA GLU A 82 17.94 7.40 -8.76
C GLU A 82 18.07 6.71 -10.13
N LYS A 83 18.10 5.38 -10.16
CA LYS A 83 18.18 4.62 -11.41
C LYS A 83 16.97 4.83 -12.29
N VAL A 84 15.76 4.84 -11.73
CA VAL A 84 14.51 5.08 -12.48
C VAL A 84 14.50 6.51 -13.01
N GLU A 85 14.70 7.50 -12.14
CA GLU A 85 14.64 8.93 -12.52
C GLU A 85 15.69 9.29 -13.59
N SER A 86 16.91 8.72 -13.49
CA SER A 86 17.99 9.04 -14.44
C SER A 86 17.94 8.27 -15.75
N SER A 87 17.43 7.04 -15.77
CA SER A 87 17.58 6.16 -16.94
C SER A 87 16.27 5.76 -17.61
N ILE A 88 15.13 5.91 -16.94
CA ILE A 88 13.82 5.54 -17.49
C ILE A 88 12.97 6.80 -17.63
N GLY A 89 12.92 7.63 -16.58
CA GLY A 89 12.19 8.89 -16.58
C GLY A 89 11.53 9.22 -15.24
N PRO A 90 10.80 10.33 -15.18
CA PRO A 90 10.23 10.85 -13.94
C PRO A 90 9.15 9.95 -13.36
N ILE A 91 9.28 9.58 -12.09
CA ILE A 91 8.26 8.80 -11.37
C ILE A 91 7.05 9.71 -11.13
N ASP A 92 5.97 9.48 -11.87
CA ASP A 92 4.72 10.26 -11.75
C ASP A 92 3.86 9.79 -10.56
N VAL A 93 3.86 8.48 -10.29
CA VAL A 93 3.06 7.86 -9.25
C VAL A 93 3.90 6.87 -8.45
N LEU A 94 3.85 6.97 -7.12
CA LEU A 94 4.40 5.99 -6.21
C LEU A 94 3.27 5.24 -5.52
N VAL A 95 3.36 3.90 -5.51
CA VAL A 95 2.48 3.03 -4.71
C VAL A 95 3.33 2.27 -3.70
N ASN A 96 3.19 2.60 -2.44
CA ASN A 96 3.80 1.90 -1.32
C ASN A 96 2.86 0.77 -0.86
N ASP A 97 3.09 -0.45 -1.35
CA ASP A 97 2.32 -1.64 -0.98
C ASP A 97 3.16 -2.69 -0.24
N ALA A 98 4.50 -2.64 -0.34
CA ALA A 98 5.37 -3.59 0.36
C ALA A 98 5.09 -3.61 1.86
N GLY A 99 4.77 -4.80 2.38
CA GLY A 99 4.46 -4.99 3.79
C GLY A 99 4.18 -6.46 4.11
N PHE A 100 4.19 -6.77 5.38
CA PHE A 100 3.74 -8.06 5.90
C PHE A 100 3.11 -7.88 7.28
N GLY A 101 2.39 -8.89 7.73
CA GLY A 101 1.78 -8.97 9.07
C GLY A 101 2.01 -10.31 9.70
N LEU A 102 1.81 -10.39 11.00
CA LEU A 102 1.70 -11.62 11.77
C LEU A 102 0.61 -11.42 12.81
N MET A 103 -0.31 -12.39 12.89
CA MET A 103 -1.40 -12.41 13.88
C MET A 103 -0.96 -13.28 15.06
N LYS A 104 -0.66 -12.65 16.19
CA LYS A 104 -0.24 -13.33 17.41
C LYS A 104 -0.61 -12.52 18.65
N GLU A 105 -0.86 -13.19 19.76
CA GLU A 105 -1.10 -12.53 21.04
C GLU A 105 0.10 -11.64 21.42
N ALA A 106 -0.18 -10.48 22.01
CA ALA A 106 0.85 -9.49 22.31
C ALA A 106 1.94 -10.02 23.25
N LEU A 107 1.56 -10.90 24.18
CA LEU A 107 2.50 -11.48 25.16
C LEU A 107 3.43 -12.54 24.54
N ASP A 108 3.01 -13.17 23.44
CA ASP A 108 3.75 -14.22 22.76
C ASP A 108 4.47 -13.71 21.49
N PHE A 109 4.39 -12.38 21.23
CA PHE A 109 4.92 -11.80 20.02
C PHE A 109 6.44 -11.65 20.09
N ASP A 110 7.15 -12.20 19.09
CA ASP A 110 8.60 -12.00 18.98
C ASP A 110 8.93 -10.55 18.55
N MET A 111 9.62 -9.84 19.42
CA MET A 111 9.97 -8.44 19.18
C MET A 111 10.94 -8.24 18.01
N ALA A 112 11.76 -9.23 17.65
CA ALA A 112 12.59 -9.16 16.45
C ALA A 112 11.72 -9.14 15.18
N ILE A 113 10.59 -9.87 15.16
CA ILE A 113 9.61 -9.80 14.08
C ILE A 113 8.89 -8.44 14.09
N ALA A 114 8.54 -7.91 15.27
CA ALA A 114 7.95 -6.58 15.41
C ALA A 114 8.85 -5.50 14.80
N GLU A 115 10.13 -5.48 15.14
CA GLU A 115 11.11 -4.55 14.57
C GLU A 115 11.20 -4.67 13.04
N ARG A 116 11.27 -5.89 12.52
CA ARG A 116 11.25 -6.12 11.06
C ARG A 116 9.98 -5.60 10.42
N MET A 117 8.83 -5.77 11.08
CA MET A 117 7.54 -5.29 10.56
C MET A 117 7.54 -3.76 10.49
N PHE A 118 8.06 -3.05 11.51
CA PHE A 118 8.23 -1.60 11.47
C PHE A 118 9.23 -1.16 10.40
N ARG A 119 10.35 -1.86 10.24
CA ARG A 119 11.32 -1.55 9.18
C ARG A 119 10.72 -1.62 7.79
N VAL A 120 9.92 -2.65 7.50
CA VAL A 120 9.30 -2.83 6.18
C VAL A 120 8.08 -1.92 6.02
N ASN A 121 7.08 -2.06 6.92
CA ASN A 121 5.77 -1.44 6.73
C ASN A 121 5.77 0.07 6.94
N VAL A 122 6.69 0.58 7.77
CA VAL A 122 6.73 2.00 8.17
C VAL A 122 7.95 2.68 7.60
N LEU A 123 9.16 2.30 8.03
CA LEU A 123 10.38 3.00 7.63
C LEU A 123 10.64 2.85 6.13
N GLY A 124 10.44 1.67 5.54
CA GLY A 124 10.59 1.45 4.11
C GLY A 124 9.66 2.35 3.29
N LEU A 125 8.39 2.44 3.68
CA LEU A 125 7.41 3.35 3.09
C LEU A 125 7.85 4.82 3.22
N MET A 126 8.34 5.23 4.41
CA MET A 126 8.79 6.60 4.65
C MET A 126 10.01 6.95 3.81
N TYR A 127 11.01 6.06 3.70
CA TYR A 127 12.18 6.26 2.85
C TYR A 127 11.79 6.36 1.37
N MET A 128 10.98 5.42 0.88
CA MET A 128 10.53 5.45 -0.51
C MET A 128 9.75 6.74 -0.82
N SER A 129 8.82 7.12 0.07
CA SER A 129 8.07 8.37 -0.06
C SER A 129 8.98 9.59 -0.08
N LYS A 130 10.00 9.64 0.80
CA LYS A 130 10.95 10.75 0.87
C LYS A 130 11.73 10.92 -0.43
N TYR A 131 12.40 9.84 -0.89
CA TYR A 131 13.25 9.94 -2.07
C TYR A 131 12.44 10.28 -3.34
N VAL A 132 11.29 9.65 -3.54
CA VAL A 132 10.44 9.95 -4.69
C VAL A 132 9.82 11.35 -4.59
N ALA A 133 9.40 11.78 -3.40
CA ALA A 133 8.80 13.11 -3.20
C ALA A 133 9.78 14.25 -3.46
N LEU A 134 11.09 14.08 -3.25
CA LEU A 134 12.10 15.08 -3.59
C LEU A 134 12.04 15.43 -5.09
N HIS A 135 12.08 14.42 -5.96
CA HIS A 135 11.97 14.61 -7.40
C HIS A 135 10.60 15.13 -7.85
N MET A 136 9.50 14.64 -7.23
CA MET A 136 8.16 15.13 -7.49
C MET A 136 8.01 16.62 -7.11
N ALA A 137 8.65 17.07 -6.02
CA ALA A 137 8.58 18.46 -5.54
C ALA A 137 9.24 19.43 -6.52
N GLU A 138 10.39 19.06 -7.11
CA GLU A 138 11.05 19.86 -8.14
C GLU A 138 10.14 20.10 -9.35
N ARG A 139 9.41 19.05 -9.76
CA ARG A 139 8.47 19.11 -10.90
C ARG A 139 7.10 19.69 -10.51
N ARG A 140 6.84 19.89 -9.21
CA ARG A 140 5.54 20.29 -8.64
C ARG A 140 4.37 19.42 -9.12
N ARG A 141 4.62 18.13 -9.30
CA ARG A 141 3.67 17.14 -9.80
C ARG A 141 4.01 15.75 -9.29
N GLY A 142 3.01 15.05 -8.76
CA GLY A 142 3.13 13.66 -8.33
C GLY A 142 1.92 13.14 -7.58
N ALA A 143 1.85 11.82 -7.41
CA ALA A 143 0.87 11.17 -6.57
C ALA A 143 1.55 10.06 -5.77
N ILE A 144 1.32 10.05 -4.46
CA ILE A 144 1.80 8.98 -3.54
C ILE A 144 0.57 8.26 -3.00
N ILE A 145 0.57 6.95 -3.14
CA ILE A 145 -0.46 6.05 -2.64
C ILE A 145 0.16 5.15 -1.58
N ASN A 146 -0.31 5.23 -0.34
CA ASN A 146 0.16 4.42 0.77
C ASN A 146 -0.90 3.36 1.12
N ILE A 147 -0.55 2.08 0.99
CA ILE A 147 -1.42 0.98 1.37
C ILE A 147 -1.29 0.73 2.87
N ALA A 148 -2.26 1.25 3.61
CA ALA A 148 -2.40 1.03 5.04
C ALA A 148 -3.26 -0.23 5.31
N SER A 149 -4.27 -0.13 6.15
CA SER A 149 -5.27 -1.17 6.45
C SER A 149 -6.36 -0.58 7.33
N ILE A 150 -7.53 -1.22 7.35
CA ILE A 150 -8.53 -0.95 8.38
C ILE A 150 -8.00 -1.27 9.79
N ALA A 151 -7.01 -2.16 9.92
CA ALA A 151 -6.30 -2.42 11.16
C ALA A 151 -5.49 -1.22 11.69
N GLY A 152 -5.27 -0.19 10.86
CA GLY A 152 -4.76 1.11 11.28
C GLY A 152 -5.83 2.05 11.83
N LYS A 153 -7.08 1.63 11.91
CA LYS A 153 -8.23 2.43 12.36
C LYS A 153 -9.03 1.75 13.46
N ILE A 154 -9.17 0.43 13.39
CA ILE A 154 -9.94 -0.38 14.34
C ILE A 154 -9.00 -1.45 14.89
N ALA A 155 -8.86 -1.50 16.20
CA ALA A 155 -8.06 -2.53 16.88
C ALA A 155 -8.80 -3.88 16.88
N THR A 156 -8.05 -4.96 16.75
CA THR A 156 -8.59 -6.33 16.89
C THR A 156 -7.57 -7.21 17.63
N PRO A 157 -8.01 -8.21 18.39
CA PRO A 157 -7.10 -9.17 19.04
C PRO A 157 -6.10 -9.76 18.05
N LYS A 158 -4.95 -10.20 18.54
CA LYS A 158 -3.83 -10.80 17.78
C LYS A 158 -3.21 -9.90 16.69
N ALA A 159 -3.61 -8.64 16.60
CA ALA A 159 -3.11 -7.70 15.59
C ALA A 159 -2.35 -6.51 16.17
N SER A 160 -2.00 -6.51 17.45
CA SER A 160 -1.43 -5.35 18.15
C SER A 160 -0.24 -4.72 17.41
N VAL A 161 0.78 -5.51 17.06
CA VAL A 161 1.97 -5.04 16.34
C VAL A 161 1.64 -4.61 14.91
N TYR A 162 0.87 -5.41 14.18
CA TYR A 162 0.46 -5.05 12.83
C TYR A 162 -0.36 -3.76 12.81
N SER A 163 -1.34 -3.64 13.71
CA SER A 163 -2.13 -2.41 13.86
C SER A 163 -1.24 -1.22 14.16
N ALA A 164 -0.28 -1.33 15.08
CA ALA A 164 0.65 -0.25 15.39
C ALA A 164 1.40 0.24 14.14
N THR A 165 1.88 -0.67 13.27
CA THR A 165 2.53 -0.27 12.01
C THR A 165 1.56 0.47 11.08
N LYS A 166 0.30 0.03 11.00
CA LYS A 166 -0.70 0.63 10.10
C LYS A 166 -1.24 1.96 10.64
N PHE A 167 -1.35 2.14 11.95
CA PHE A 167 -1.59 3.44 12.58
C PHE A 167 -0.44 4.43 12.30
N ALA A 168 0.82 3.97 12.37
CA ALA A 168 1.97 4.80 12.03
C ALA A 168 1.91 5.27 10.56
N VAL A 169 1.56 4.38 9.62
CA VAL A 169 1.36 4.73 8.19
C VAL A 169 0.25 5.76 8.01
N LEU A 170 -0.87 5.66 8.74
CA LEU A 170 -1.96 6.64 8.69
C LEU A 170 -1.51 8.00 9.20
N GLY A 171 -0.87 8.05 10.37
CA GLY A 171 -0.35 9.29 10.96
C GLY A 171 0.64 9.98 10.01
N TYR A 172 1.62 9.23 9.50
CA TYR A 172 2.59 9.73 8.52
C TYR A 172 1.91 10.26 7.26
N SER A 173 0.99 9.50 6.66
CA SER A 173 0.29 9.89 5.43
C SER A 173 -0.55 11.16 5.63
N ASN A 174 -1.12 11.36 6.81
CA ASN A 174 -1.90 12.55 7.14
C ASN A 174 -1.03 13.81 7.18
N ALA A 175 0.13 13.75 7.83
CA ALA A 175 1.08 14.85 7.87
C ALA A 175 1.69 15.12 6.48
N LEU A 176 2.18 14.06 5.81
CA LEU A 176 2.78 14.16 4.48
C LEU A 176 1.84 14.80 3.45
N ARG A 177 0.55 14.53 3.53
CA ARG A 177 -0.47 15.14 2.64
C ARG A 177 -0.52 16.65 2.80
N LEU A 178 -0.41 17.17 4.00
CA LEU A 178 -0.42 18.61 4.27
C LEU A 178 0.86 19.28 3.76
N GLU A 179 1.99 18.63 3.98
CA GLU A 179 3.30 19.11 3.56
C GLU A 179 3.47 19.15 2.03
N LEU A 180 2.99 18.10 1.33
CA LEU A 180 3.19 17.95 -0.11
C LEU A 180 2.11 18.62 -0.97
N LYS A 181 0.93 18.93 -0.41
CA LYS A 181 -0.15 19.60 -1.14
C LYS A 181 0.26 20.93 -1.76
N PRO A 182 1.00 21.85 -1.08
CA PRO A 182 1.49 23.10 -1.68
C PRO A 182 2.47 22.88 -2.83
N LEU A 183 3.10 21.70 -2.89
CA LEU A 183 4.04 21.31 -3.94
C LEU A 183 3.36 20.60 -5.12
N GLY A 184 2.02 20.57 -5.17
CA GLY A 184 1.26 19.96 -6.27
C GLY A 184 1.24 18.43 -6.26
N ILE A 185 1.58 17.79 -5.13
CA ILE A 185 1.63 16.35 -4.96
C ILE A 185 0.43 15.90 -4.13
N SER A 186 -0.27 14.85 -4.58
CA SER A 186 -1.36 14.23 -3.81
C SER A 186 -0.87 13.04 -3.00
N VAL A 187 -1.45 12.86 -1.81
CA VAL A 187 -1.22 11.67 -0.99
C VAL A 187 -2.55 11.00 -0.68
N LEU A 188 -2.73 9.79 -1.17
CA LEU A 188 -3.88 8.93 -0.92
C LEU A 188 -3.49 7.82 0.07
N THR A 189 -4.30 7.61 1.09
CA THR A 189 -4.18 6.46 1.97
C THR A 189 -5.26 5.45 1.64
N VAL A 190 -4.88 4.19 1.39
CA VAL A 190 -5.82 3.09 1.11
C VAL A 190 -5.91 2.21 2.34
N ASN A 191 -7.12 1.99 2.83
CA ASN A 191 -7.39 1.22 4.04
C ASN A 191 -8.28 0.01 3.70
N PRO A 192 -7.70 -1.07 3.12
CA PRO A 192 -8.48 -2.27 2.87
C PRO A 192 -8.78 -3.03 4.16
N GLY A 193 -9.94 -3.68 4.20
CA GLY A 193 -10.20 -4.83 5.06
C GLY A 193 -9.41 -6.04 4.59
N PRO A 194 -9.72 -7.24 5.05
CA PRO A 194 -9.04 -8.46 4.61
C PRO A 194 -9.19 -8.65 3.10
N VAL A 195 -8.06 -8.89 2.39
CA VAL A 195 -8.01 -9.10 0.94
C VAL A 195 -7.45 -10.50 0.68
N ARG A 196 -8.06 -11.26 -0.21
CA ARG A 196 -7.62 -12.62 -0.57
C ARG A 196 -6.30 -12.57 -1.33
N THR A 197 -5.20 -12.73 -0.61
CA THR A 197 -3.83 -12.71 -1.15
C THR A 197 -2.95 -13.64 -0.31
N ASP A 198 -1.77 -13.97 -0.81
CA ASP A 198 -0.71 -14.71 -0.10
C ASP A 198 -0.25 -14.01 1.21
N PHE A 199 -0.75 -12.80 1.51
CA PHE A 199 -0.46 -12.11 2.77
C PHE A 199 -0.85 -12.95 3.99
N PHE A 200 -1.97 -13.64 3.91
CA PHE A 200 -2.49 -14.43 5.03
C PHE A 200 -1.76 -15.78 5.20
N ASP A 201 -1.05 -16.26 4.20
CA ASP A 201 -0.19 -17.45 4.32
C ASP A 201 0.94 -17.22 5.34
N ILE A 202 1.34 -15.95 5.51
CA ILE A 202 2.36 -15.54 6.49
C ILE A 202 1.70 -14.97 7.77
N ALA A 203 0.62 -14.20 7.60
CA ALA A 203 0.02 -13.46 8.70
C ALA A 203 -0.79 -14.34 9.65
N ASP A 204 -1.36 -15.45 9.17
CA ASP A 204 -2.21 -16.36 9.93
C ASP A 204 -1.61 -17.75 9.96
N GLU A 205 -0.89 -18.08 11.04
CA GLU A 205 -0.29 -19.40 11.26
C GLU A 205 -1.35 -20.53 11.33
N SER A 206 -2.61 -20.20 11.64
CA SER A 206 -3.70 -21.19 11.69
C SER A 206 -4.21 -21.60 10.31
N GLY A 207 -4.08 -20.72 9.31
CA GLY A 207 -4.58 -20.91 7.94
C GLY A 207 -6.11 -20.82 7.80
N HIS A 208 -6.84 -20.50 8.88
CA HIS A 208 -8.31 -20.54 8.89
C HIS A 208 -8.97 -19.15 8.86
N TYR A 209 -8.19 -18.06 9.00
CA TYR A 209 -8.76 -16.73 9.11
C TYR A 209 -9.57 -16.32 7.89
N LEU A 210 -9.05 -16.51 6.67
CA LEU A 210 -9.77 -16.17 5.45
C LEU A 210 -11.07 -16.95 5.30
N ASP A 211 -11.09 -18.22 5.68
CA ASP A 211 -12.29 -19.06 5.64
C ASP A 211 -13.31 -18.60 6.67
N SER A 212 -12.85 -18.19 7.86
CA SER A 212 -13.71 -17.70 8.95
C SER A 212 -14.45 -16.40 8.61
N ILE A 213 -13.86 -15.54 7.78
CA ILE A 213 -14.46 -14.28 7.32
C ILE A 213 -15.22 -14.42 6.00
N GLY A 214 -15.00 -15.49 5.23
CA GLY A 214 -15.76 -15.86 4.06
C GLY A 214 -15.97 -14.72 3.05
N ALA A 215 -17.25 -14.38 2.80
CA ALA A 215 -17.66 -13.34 1.85
C ALA A 215 -17.24 -11.91 2.24
N LEU A 216 -16.77 -11.68 3.47
CA LEU A 216 -16.27 -10.35 3.88
C LEU A 216 -14.86 -10.06 3.35
N SER A 217 -14.16 -11.07 2.83
CA SER A 217 -12.85 -10.88 2.21
C SER A 217 -12.98 -10.22 0.84
N LEU A 218 -12.09 -9.25 0.57
CA LEU A 218 -12.09 -8.49 -0.68
C LEU A 218 -11.33 -9.22 -1.79
N ASN A 219 -11.77 -9.01 -3.04
CA ASN A 219 -11.02 -9.40 -4.22
C ASN A 219 -9.90 -8.38 -4.48
N PRO A 220 -8.61 -8.79 -4.61
CA PRO A 220 -7.50 -7.88 -4.83
C PRO A 220 -7.61 -7.09 -6.15
N GLU A 221 -8.20 -7.66 -7.21
CA GLU A 221 -8.41 -6.97 -8.47
C GLU A 221 -9.36 -5.76 -8.31
N ILE A 222 -10.46 -5.93 -7.58
CA ILE A 222 -11.42 -4.86 -7.29
C ILE A 222 -10.76 -3.75 -6.45
N VAL A 223 -9.95 -4.14 -5.45
CA VAL A 223 -9.17 -3.17 -4.65
C VAL A 223 -8.24 -2.37 -5.54
N ALA A 224 -7.45 -3.04 -6.38
CA ALA A 224 -6.51 -2.42 -7.29
C ALA A 224 -7.18 -1.48 -8.31
N GLU A 225 -8.32 -1.88 -8.88
CA GLU A 225 -9.10 -1.04 -9.78
C GLU A 225 -9.53 0.27 -9.11
N LYS A 226 -10.04 0.19 -7.88
CA LYS A 226 -10.45 1.38 -7.10
C LYS A 226 -9.25 2.26 -6.75
N VAL A 227 -8.10 1.68 -6.43
CA VAL A 227 -6.84 2.41 -6.19
C VAL A 227 -6.44 3.18 -7.43
N VAL A 228 -6.32 2.52 -8.59
CA VAL A 228 -5.90 3.14 -9.84
C VAL A 228 -6.89 4.22 -10.28
N LYS A 229 -8.20 4.02 -10.16
CA LYS A 229 -9.23 5.05 -10.42
C LYS A 229 -9.11 6.27 -9.51
N SER A 230 -8.49 6.14 -8.35
CA SER A 230 -8.31 7.24 -7.39
C SER A 230 -7.05 8.08 -7.65
N ILE A 231 -6.15 7.64 -8.54
CA ILE A 231 -4.96 8.40 -8.92
C ILE A 231 -5.37 9.70 -9.62
N GLY A 232 -4.68 10.78 -9.33
CA GLY A 232 -4.99 12.10 -9.90
C GLY A 232 -6.25 12.76 -9.34
N THR A 233 -6.83 12.22 -8.26
CA THR A 233 -7.97 12.82 -7.54
C THR A 233 -7.51 13.53 -6.27
N SER A 234 -8.40 14.34 -5.68
CA SER A 234 -8.19 14.95 -4.36
C SER A 234 -8.63 14.04 -3.20
N ARG A 235 -8.89 12.77 -3.47
CA ARG A 235 -9.33 11.82 -2.46
C ARG A 235 -8.27 11.66 -1.39
N ARG A 236 -8.66 11.83 -0.14
CA ARG A 236 -7.77 11.71 1.01
C ARG A 236 -7.54 10.25 1.40
N GLU A 237 -8.63 9.48 1.44
CA GLU A 237 -8.64 8.09 1.88
C GLU A 237 -9.57 7.25 1.02
N LEU A 238 -9.18 5.99 0.83
CA LEU A 238 -9.99 4.96 0.20
C LEU A 238 -10.17 3.83 1.22
N ASN A 239 -11.31 3.81 1.89
CA ASN A 239 -11.66 2.75 2.84
C ASN A 239 -12.47 1.67 2.11
N LEU A 240 -12.06 0.41 2.23
CA LEU A 240 -12.68 -0.71 1.54
C LEU A 240 -12.89 -1.89 2.51
N PRO A 241 -14.11 -2.44 2.59
CA PRO A 241 -15.36 -1.93 1.98
C PRO A 241 -15.78 -0.59 2.60
N GLU A 242 -16.59 0.19 1.86
CA GLU A 242 -16.92 1.58 2.24
C GLU A 242 -17.63 1.70 3.60
N TYR A 243 -18.41 0.69 3.98
CA TYR A 243 -19.09 0.67 5.30
C TYR A 243 -18.10 0.64 6.49
N MET A 244 -16.85 0.20 6.28
CA MET A 244 -15.82 0.22 7.33
C MET A 244 -15.45 1.64 7.77
N GLN A 245 -15.72 2.65 6.96
CA GLN A 245 -15.56 4.04 7.39
C GLN A 245 -16.59 4.41 8.47
N VAL A 246 -17.83 3.96 8.30
CA VAL A 246 -18.90 4.18 9.30
C VAL A 246 -18.56 3.44 10.58
N ALA A 247 -18.14 2.17 10.46
CA ALA A 247 -17.72 1.37 11.60
C ALA A 247 -16.57 2.02 12.39
N HIS A 248 -15.59 2.58 11.70
CA HIS A 248 -14.49 3.33 12.33
C HIS A 248 -15.00 4.56 13.10
N HIS A 249 -15.87 5.37 12.52
CA HIS A 249 -16.41 6.54 13.22
C HIS A 249 -17.24 6.14 14.44
N LEU A 250 -18.03 5.08 14.35
CA LEU A 250 -18.76 4.54 15.50
C LEU A 250 -17.78 4.02 16.59
N TYR A 251 -16.70 3.37 16.18
CA TYR A 251 -15.65 2.93 17.11
C TYR A 251 -15.01 4.11 17.84
N GLU A 252 -14.71 5.22 17.16
CA GLU A 252 -14.14 6.43 17.77
C GLU A 252 -15.11 7.13 18.75
N LEU A 253 -16.40 7.18 18.38
CA LEU A 253 -17.42 7.82 19.22
C LEU A 253 -17.81 6.99 20.45
N CYS A 254 -17.81 5.66 20.33
CA CYS A 254 -18.22 4.73 21.37
C CYS A 254 -17.17 3.61 21.55
N PRO A 255 -15.93 3.92 22.01
CA PRO A 255 -14.83 2.96 22.02
C PRO A 255 -15.11 1.71 22.86
N ARG A 256 -15.81 1.82 24.00
CA ARG A 256 -16.17 0.66 24.84
C ARG A 256 -17.06 -0.34 24.09
N LEU A 257 -18.02 0.15 23.30
CA LEU A 257 -18.87 -0.69 22.45
C LEU A 257 -18.06 -1.30 21.30
N GLY A 258 -17.18 -0.49 20.71
CA GLY A 258 -16.27 -0.95 19.66
C GLY A 258 -15.34 -2.06 20.13
N ASP A 259 -14.73 -1.92 21.30
CA ASP A 259 -13.88 -2.93 21.93
C ASP A 259 -14.64 -4.24 22.21
N TYR A 260 -15.86 -4.14 22.75
CA TYR A 260 -16.73 -5.30 22.99
C TYR A 260 -17.03 -6.06 21.69
N LEU A 261 -17.36 -5.34 20.61
CA LEU A 261 -17.66 -5.94 19.32
C LEU A 261 -16.41 -6.54 18.66
N ALA A 262 -15.29 -5.81 18.68
CA ALA A 262 -14.03 -6.25 18.07
C ALA A 262 -13.38 -7.42 18.83
N GLY A 263 -13.48 -7.42 20.16
CA GLY A 263 -12.94 -8.48 21.02
C GLY A 263 -13.83 -9.71 21.15
N GLY A 264 -15.13 -9.59 20.87
CA GLY A 264 -16.13 -10.63 21.04
C GLY A 264 -16.70 -11.13 19.71
N ILE A 265 -17.82 -10.54 19.26
CA ILE A 265 -18.64 -11.05 18.15
C ILE A 265 -17.85 -11.08 16.82
N PHE A 266 -16.95 -10.12 16.59
CA PHE A 266 -16.14 -10.01 15.37
C PHE A 266 -14.73 -10.59 15.51
N ASN A 267 -14.39 -11.18 16.67
CA ASN A 267 -13.12 -11.87 16.83
C ASN A 267 -13.14 -13.20 16.07
N LYS A 268 -12.53 -13.23 14.88
CA LYS A 268 -12.46 -14.38 13.97
C LYS A 268 -11.02 -14.93 13.83
N LYS A 269 -10.09 -14.42 14.64
CA LYS A 269 -8.65 -14.76 14.59
C LYS A 269 -8.28 -15.87 15.57
#